data_b86735f748c044433f7ca64a4bb19b20
#
_entry.id   b86735f748c044433f7ca64a4bb19b20
#
_cell.length_a   1.000
_cell.length_b   1.000
_cell.length_c   1.000
_cell.angle_alpha   90.00
_cell.angle_beta   90.00
_cell.angle_gamma   90.00
#
_symmetry.space_group_name_H-M   'P 1'
#
loop_
_entity.id
_entity.type
_entity.pdbx_description
1 polymer ?
#
loop_
_entity_poly.entity_id
_entity_poly.type
_entity_poly.pdbx_seq_one_letter_code
_entity_poly.pdbx_strand_id
1 'polypeptide(L)'
;MNRDYLRKVAFGISVDESIPSDPLVWAQNQFDAVPDFIWEKKLPTLDEQRDRYGHWVYQDREVLREKHKNDRLAYEKEKDHLRKITGERFFESLELSVRHSTALASDSPAFERMWHFWGNFFAISEKDFLASFSTGVYQREVIRPNMVNTFEDLVYAVTTSWCMLHHLDNAENIGPNSKEGVRENSDNDKRKVGLNENHARELLELHTLSPEANYTQEDVVEMAKVMTGWRHLWNNKKLEAGPIKFQTEYHEQGPYKILGKVYDIKDFNTVNQGKELKIVIKDLANHPSTRKHIAKKLCQHFVCDEPTDEMIASIVKAWEKNDGNLIEIHKATMETVFQYGLNHRKFSMPELWLLQNAKMLGLFYLYMFPQGFEFKGSKPSRSHKLVKDILWEIGHPIYRAKQPNGYIDLEDEWLSPELIIRRLAAARRFADITNPNVNYDQEYFENVILKNFDHPDNLLKLMKESTFYADRFAVFANSPEVMRA
;
A
#
# COMPACT_ATOMS: atom_id res chain seq x y z
N MET A 1 10.04 -18.47 -24.25
CA MET A 1 10.68 -18.03 -22.99
C MET A 1 9.72 -17.00 -22.40
N ASN A 2 9.31 -17.15 -21.12
CA ASN A 2 8.17 -16.36 -20.59
C ASN A 2 8.61 -14.97 -20.12
N ARG A 3 9.00 -14.09 -21.02
CA ARG A 3 9.42 -12.71 -20.72
C ARG A 3 8.24 -11.86 -20.23
N ASP A 4 7.08 -12.04 -20.86
CA ASP A 4 5.84 -11.37 -20.46
C ASP A 4 5.42 -11.77 -19.03
N TYR A 5 5.71 -13.01 -18.61
CA TYR A 5 5.50 -13.44 -17.22
C TYR A 5 6.31 -12.58 -16.23
N LEU A 6 7.59 -12.31 -16.51
CA LEU A 6 8.45 -11.51 -15.64
C LEU A 6 7.96 -10.05 -15.49
N ARG A 7 7.33 -9.51 -16.55
CA ARG A 7 6.68 -8.19 -16.46
C ARG A 7 5.43 -8.21 -15.60
N LYS A 8 4.67 -9.32 -15.62
CA LYS A 8 3.45 -9.48 -14.81
C LYS A 8 3.73 -9.65 -13.33
N VAL A 9 4.68 -10.51 -12.98
CA VAL A 9 4.95 -10.86 -11.58
C VAL A 9 5.96 -9.95 -10.90
N ALA A 10 6.72 -9.17 -11.70
CA ALA A 10 7.73 -8.22 -11.22
C ALA A 10 7.60 -6.87 -11.97
N PHE A 11 8.69 -6.29 -12.44
CA PHE A 11 8.73 -5.03 -13.17
C PHE A 11 9.47 -5.17 -14.52
N GLY A 12 9.58 -6.38 -15.06
CA GLY A 12 10.47 -6.69 -16.17
C GLY A 12 11.91 -6.87 -15.73
N ILE A 13 12.85 -6.83 -16.70
CA ILE A 13 14.28 -7.08 -16.51
C ILE A 13 15.07 -5.93 -17.15
N SER A 14 16.09 -5.43 -16.48
CA SER A 14 17.04 -4.47 -17.08
C SER A 14 17.97 -5.14 -18.09
N VAL A 15 18.63 -4.35 -18.93
CA VAL A 15 19.51 -4.87 -19.98
C VAL A 15 20.67 -5.68 -19.39
N ASP A 16 21.14 -5.32 -18.20
CA ASP A 16 22.29 -5.96 -17.56
C ASP A 16 21.94 -7.22 -16.76
N GLU A 17 20.65 -7.45 -16.45
CA GLU A 17 20.21 -8.62 -15.68
C GLU A 17 20.04 -9.85 -16.57
N SER A 18 20.27 -11.05 -16.01
CA SER A 18 20.02 -12.32 -16.71
C SER A 18 18.55 -12.73 -16.61
N ILE A 19 18.02 -13.34 -17.67
CA ILE A 19 16.68 -13.94 -17.65
C ILE A 19 16.77 -15.24 -16.82
N PRO A 20 15.89 -15.45 -15.81
CA PRO A 20 15.86 -16.69 -15.04
C PRO A 20 15.60 -17.90 -15.94
N SER A 21 16.32 -19.00 -15.70
CA SER A 21 16.14 -20.25 -16.45
C SER A 21 14.76 -20.89 -16.21
N ASP A 22 14.26 -20.79 -14.99
CA ASP A 22 12.89 -21.15 -14.60
C ASP A 22 12.21 -19.94 -13.95
N PRO A 23 11.43 -19.16 -14.71
CA PRO A 23 10.78 -17.95 -14.21
C PRO A 23 9.76 -18.19 -13.10
N LEU A 24 9.06 -19.34 -13.10
CA LEU A 24 8.09 -19.67 -12.05
C LEU A 24 8.79 -19.96 -10.72
N VAL A 25 9.74 -20.86 -10.73
CA VAL A 25 10.52 -21.17 -9.51
C VAL A 25 11.26 -19.94 -9.00
N TRP A 26 11.81 -19.13 -9.89
CA TRP A 26 12.44 -17.86 -9.54
C TRP A 26 11.49 -16.91 -8.81
N ALA A 27 10.26 -16.76 -9.29
CA ALA A 27 9.27 -15.89 -8.65
C ALA A 27 8.80 -16.45 -7.31
N GLN A 28 8.56 -17.76 -7.22
CA GLN A 28 8.07 -18.42 -6.00
C GLN A 28 9.09 -18.36 -4.85
N ASN A 29 10.36 -18.56 -5.13
CA ASN A 29 11.43 -18.56 -4.11
C ASN A 29 11.61 -17.20 -3.41
N GLN A 30 11.13 -16.10 -4.03
CA GLN A 30 11.24 -14.76 -3.46
C GLN A 30 10.30 -14.53 -2.25
N PHE A 31 9.37 -15.45 -1.98
CA PHE A 31 8.42 -15.33 -0.87
C PHE A 31 8.85 -16.07 0.40
N ASP A 32 9.96 -16.81 0.40
CA ASP A 32 10.38 -17.62 1.55
C ASP A 32 10.82 -16.78 2.76
N ALA A 33 11.21 -15.52 2.54
CA ALA A 33 11.57 -14.57 3.59
C ALA A 33 11.27 -13.13 3.15
N VAL A 34 11.20 -12.22 4.11
CA VAL A 34 11.10 -10.77 3.82
C VAL A 34 12.47 -10.28 3.33
N PRO A 35 12.58 -9.76 2.10
CA PRO A 35 13.84 -9.22 1.60
C PRO A 35 14.25 -7.93 2.34
N ASP A 36 15.53 -7.60 2.32
CA ASP A 36 16.01 -6.31 2.84
C ASP A 36 15.56 -5.14 1.97
N PHE A 37 15.48 -3.95 2.57
CA PHE A 37 15.30 -2.72 1.82
C PHE A 37 16.59 -2.31 1.10
N ILE A 38 16.46 -1.77 -0.07
CA ILE A 38 17.57 -1.11 -0.76
C ILE A 38 17.64 0.35 -0.25
N TRP A 39 18.16 0.48 0.97
CA TRP A 39 18.31 1.76 1.65
C TRP A 39 19.41 1.71 2.69
N GLU A 40 20.45 2.53 2.55
CA GLU A 40 21.67 2.44 3.39
C GLU A 40 21.51 3.06 4.78
N LYS A 41 20.54 3.94 4.97
CA LYS A 41 20.39 4.69 6.22
C LYS A 41 19.27 4.18 7.10
N LYS A 42 19.40 4.40 8.40
CA LYS A 42 18.33 4.15 9.35
C LYS A 42 17.08 4.94 8.94
N LEU A 43 15.99 4.22 8.76
CA LEU A 43 14.66 4.78 8.53
C LEU A 43 13.96 5.04 9.86
N PRO A 44 13.14 6.09 9.97
CA PRO A 44 12.34 6.31 11.15
C PRO A 44 11.32 5.19 11.34
N THR A 45 11.17 4.71 12.57
CA THR A 45 10.16 3.73 12.90
C THR A 45 8.75 4.34 12.89
N LEU A 46 7.74 3.47 12.88
CA LEU A 46 6.34 3.89 12.97
C LEU A 46 6.08 4.66 14.28
N ASP A 47 6.68 4.25 15.39
CA ASP A 47 6.56 4.92 16.67
C ASP A 47 7.30 6.28 16.69
N GLU A 48 8.51 6.36 16.15
CA GLU A 48 9.23 7.62 15.99
C GLU A 48 8.44 8.63 15.14
N GLN A 49 7.76 8.16 14.10
CA GLN A 49 6.90 9.03 13.29
C GLN A 49 5.65 9.47 14.02
N ARG A 50 5.05 8.58 14.81
CA ARG A 50 3.89 8.91 15.63
C ARG A 50 4.22 9.98 16.67
N ASP A 51 5.35 9.88 17.35
CA ASP A 51 5.83 10.90 18.29
C ASP A 51 6.05 12.23 17.60
N ARG A 52 6.67 12.22 16.43
CA ARG A 52 6.89 13.42 15.62
C ARG A 52 5.58 14.08 15.18
N TYR A 53 4.58 13.28 14.83
CA TYR A 53 3.24 13.82 14.54
C TYR A 53 2.65 14.53 15.77
N GLY A 54 2.77 13.94 16.94
CA GLY A 54 2.34 14.56 18.19
C GLY A 54 3.04 15.90 18.46
N HIS A 55 4.35 15.96 18.32
CA HIS A 55 5.10 17.21 18.42
C HIS A 55 4.64 18.26 17.43
N TRP A 56 4.47 17.87 16.14
CA TRP A 56 3.98 18.79 15.12
C TRP A 56 2.60 19.36 15.43
N VAL A 57 1.65 18.52 15.82
CA VAL A 57 0.26 18.92 16.07
C VAL A 57 0.12 19.78 17.33
N TYR A 58 0.81 19.43 18.39
CA TYR A 58 0.58 20.03 19.72
C TYR A 58 1.62 21.09 20.12
N GLN A 59 2.80 21.08 19.54
CA GLN A 59 3.87 22.03 19.87
C GLN A 59 4.24 22.95 18.71
N ASP A 60 4.71 22.40 17.60
CA ASP A 60 5.28 23.21 16.52
C ASP A 60 4.25 24.16 15.89
N ARG A 61 3.02 23.67 15.70
CA ARG A 61 1.92 24.50 15.18
C ARG A 61 1.52 25.62 16.14
N GLU A 62 1.58 25.40 17.43
CA GLU A 62 1.26 26.39 18.47
C GLU A 62 2.32 27.49 18.51
N VAL A 63 3.59 27.11 18.58
CA VAL A 63 4.73 28.03 18.48
C VAL A 63 4.65 28.87 17.20
N LEU A 64 4.34 28.25 16.08
CA LEU A 64 4.21 28.94 14.81
C LEU A 64 3.04 29.93 14.80
N ARG A 65 1.91 29.58 15.40
CA ARG A 65 0.74 30.46 15.55
C ARG A 65 1.05 31.70 16.38
N GLU A 66 1.69 31.50 17.53
CA GLU A 66 2.09 32.63 18.38
C GLU A 66 3.13 33.54 17.68
N LYS A 67 4.12 32.95 17.01
CA LYS A 67 5.15 33.69 16.24
C LYS A 67 4.53 34.59 15.16
N HIS A 68 3.50 34.11 14.50
CA HIS A 68 2.85 34.80 13.37
C HIS A 68 1.41 35.21 13.67
N LYS A 69 1.11 35.54 14.92
CA LYS A 69 -0.25 35.83 15.41
C LYS A 69 -0.99 36.90 14.57
N ASN A 70 -0.26 37.87 14.06
CA ASN A 70 -0.80 38.99 13.29
C ASN A 70 -0.46 38.92 11.79
N ASP A 71 0.22 37.89 11.33
CA ASP A 71 0.63 37.72 9.92
C ASP A 71 0.30 36.31 9.40
N ARG A 72 -0.93 36.18 8.88
CA ARG A 72 -1.43 34.91 8.33
C ARG A 72 -0.60 34.44 7.14
N LEU A 73 -0.07 35.36 6.31
CA LEU A 73 0.70 35.01 5.13
C LEU A 73 2.06 34.43 5.52
N ALA A 74 2.75 35.04 6.48
CA ALA A 74 4.00 34.53 7.04
C ALA A 74 3.78 33.18 7.74
N TYR A 75 2.69 33.02 8.50
CA TYR A 75 2.30 31.73 9.08
C TYR A 75 2.16 30.62 8.03
N GLU A 76 1.36 30.81 7.00
CA GLU A 76 1.14 29.78 5.98
C GLU A 76 2.42 29.48 5.20
N LYS A 77 3.25 30.47 4.93
CA LYS A 77 4.54 30.31 4.24
C LYS A 77 5.53 29.46 5.07
N GLU A 78 5.68 29.77 6.36
CA GLU A 78 6.59 29.03 7.24
C GLU A 78 6.06 27.63 7.54
N LYS A 79 4.77 27.48 7.75
CA LYS A 79 4.09 26.19 7.88
C LYS A 79 4.32 25.30 6.66
N ASP A 80 4.12 25.84 5.43
CA ASP A 80 4.36 25.08 4.20
C ASP A 80 5.84 24.70 4.03
N HIS A 81 6.76 25.56 4.46
CA HIS A 81 8.18 25.25 4.48
C HIS A 81 8.51 24.09 5.45
N LEU A 82 8.01 24.16 6.68
CA LEU A 82 8.22 23.09 7.68
C LEU A 82 7.64 21.76 7.24
N ARG A 83 6.46 21.77 6.63
CA ARG A 83 5.84 20.55 6.05
C ARG A 83 6.72 19.88 5.00
N LYS A 84 7.51 20.65 4.25
CA LYS A 84 8.41 20.14 3.20
C LYS A 84 9.73 19.58 3.74
N ILE A 85 10.21 20.09 4.88
CA ILE A 85 11.55 19.74 5.38
C ILE A 85 11.54 18.82 6.60
N THR A 86 10.47 18.81 7.39
CA THR A 86 10.35 17.99 8.62
C THR A 86 8.97 17.39 8.81
N GLY A 87 8.01 17.74 7.97
CA GLY A 87 6.62 17.32 8.08
C GLY A 87 6.23 16.19 7.14
N GLU A 88 4.93 16.07 6.87
CA GLU A 88 4.34 14.97 6.09
C GLU A 88 4.90 14.82 4.67
N ARG A 89 5.14 15.95 3.98
CA ARG A 89 5.65 15.91 2.60
C ARG A 89 7.07 15.37 2.51
N PHE A 90 7.84 15.55 3.56
CA PHE A 90 9.16 14.95 3.66
C PHE A 90 9.06 13.42 3.81
N PHE A 91 8.25 12.96 4.77
CA PHE A 91 8.11 11.51 5.03
C PHE A 91 7.43 10.78 3.88
N GLU A 92 6.40 11.37 3.29
CA GLU A 92 5.80 10.86 2.06
C GLU A 92 6.85 10.67 0.95
N SER A 93 7.74 11.63 0.78
CA SER A 93 8.80 11.57 -0.22
C SER A 93 9.89 10.57 0.14
N LEU A 94 10.28 10.47 1.40
CA LEU A 94 11.25 9.49 1.89
C LEU A 94 10.74 8.05 1.68
N GLU A 95 9.55 7.75 2.16
CA GLU A 95 8.97 6.42 2.05
C GLU A 95 8.70 6.01 0.59
N LEU A 96 8.28 6.96 -0.25
CA LEU A 96 8.17 6.73 -1.69
C LEU A 96 9.54 6.37 -2.30
N SER A 97 10.60 7.04 -1.88
CA SER A 97 11.96 6.76 -2.35
C SER A 97 12.42 5.36 -1.95
N VAL A 98 12.20 4.98 -0.68
CA VAL A 98 12.52 3.64 -0.17
C VAL A 98 11.75 2.57 -0.96
N ARG A 99 10.46 2.75 -1.13
CA ARG A 99 9.59 1.82 -1.85
C ARG A 99 10.02 1.62 -3.29
N HIS A 100 10.26 2.72 -4.03
CA HIS A 100 10.65 2.64 -5.44
C HIS A 100 12.09 2.14 -5.61
N SER A 101 13.05 2.61 -4.80
CA SER A 101 14.43 2.09 -4.84
C SER A 101 14.47 0.59 -4.59
N THR A 102 13.71 0.13 -3.60
CA THR A 102 13.61 -1.29 -3.29
C THR A 102 12.96 -2.07 -4.44
N ALA A 103 11.84 -1.59 -5.00
CA ALA A 103 11.17 -2.24 -6.15
C ALA A 103 12.08 -2.39 -7.37
N LEU A 104 12.96 -1.40 -7.63
CA LEU A 104 13.81 -1.38 -8.83
C LEU A 104 15.13 -2.13 -8.68
N ALA A 105 15.68 -2.20 -7.46
CA ALA A 105 17.02 -2.74 -7.22
C ALA A 105 17.06 -4.00 -6.32
N SER A 106 15.91 -4.45 -5.80
CA SER A 106 15.82 -5.69 -5.04
C SER A 106 16.07 -6.93 -5.91
N ASP A 107 16.72 -7.93 -5.33
CA ASP A 107 16.83 -9.27 -5.92
C ASP A 107 15.52 -10.08 -5.85
N SER A 108 14.50 -9.50 -5.21
CA SER A 108 13.18 -10.12 -5.01
C SER A 108 12.03 -9.24 -5.57
N PRO A 109 12.07 -8.86 -6.86
CA PRO A 109 11.09 -7.92 -7.42
C PRO A 109 9.65 -8.46 -7.46
N ALA A 110 9.44 -9.77 -7.44
CA ALA A 110 8.09 -10.36 -7.32
C ALA A 110 7.51 -10.14 -5.92
N PHE A 111 8.33 -10.26 -4.87
CA PHE A 111 7.94 -9.90 -3.52
C PHE A 111 7.59 -8.40 -3.42
N GLU A 112 8.40 -7.54 -4.01
CA GLU A 112 8.15 -6.11 -3.98
C GLU A 112 6.86 -5.74 -4.73
N ARG A 113 6.57 -6.38 -5.85
CA ARG A 113 5.30 -6.19 -6.56
C ARG A 113 4.09 -6.65 -5.73
N MET A 114 4.21 -7.75 -5.00
CA MET A 114 3.19 -8.19 -4.04
C MET A 114 3.01 -7.19 -2.89
N TRP A 115 4.10 -6.55 -2.43
CA TRP A 115 4.01 -5.46 -1.45
C TRP A 115 3.22 -4.25 -1.99
N HIS A 116 3.36 -3.91 -3.27
CA HIS A 116 2.53 -2.88 -3.91
C HIS A 116 1.04 -3.25 -3.90
N PHE A 117 0.72 -4.51 -4.14
CA PHE A 117 -0.65 -5.01 -4.03
C PHE A 117 -1.21 -4.85 -2.61
N TRP A 118 -0.55 -5.40 -1.60
CA TRP A 118 -1.02 -5.32 -0.22
C TRP A 118 -1.06 -3.88 0.32
N GLY A 119 -0.12 -3.04 -0.08
CA GLY A 119 -0.10 -1.62 0.26
C GLY A 119 -1.28 -0.84 -0.31
N ASN A 120 -1.78 -1.23 -1.48
CA ASN A 120 -2.99 -0.67 -2.06
C ASN A 120 -4.26 -1.31 -1.47
N PHE A 121 -4.24 -2.61 -1.20
CA PHE A 121 -5.37 -3.34 -0.62
C PHE A 121 -5.73 -2.85 0.80
N PHE A 122 -4.74 -2.63 1.65
CA PHE A 122 -4.91 -2.06 2.99
C PHE A 122 -4.59 -0.55 2.99
N ALA A 123 -5.18 0.18 2.06
CA ALA A 123 -4.89 1.60 1.90
C ALA A 123 -5.36 2.43 3.09
N ILE A 124 -4.61 3.48 3.40
CA ILE A 124 -5.04 4.58 4.24
C ILE A 124 -5.42 5.73 3.30
N SER A 125 -6.69 6.13 3.31
CA SER A 125 -7.16 7.21 2.46
C SER A 125 -6.71 8.58 2.95
N GLU A 126 -6.67 9.55 2.03
CA GLU A 126 -6.34 10.95 2.33
C GLU A 126 -7.49 11.63 3.11
N LYS A 127 -7.72 11.18 4.36
CA LYS A 127 -8.72 11.75 5.25
C LYS A 127 -8.21 13.06 5.88
N ASP A 128 -6.96 13.03 6.30
CA ASP A 128 -6.33 14.14 7.00
C ASP A 128 -4.80 14.15 6.81
N PHE A 129 -4.15 15.05 7.52
CA PHE A 129 -2.71 15.17 7.54
C PHE A 129 -1.97 13.89 7.94
N LEU A 130 -2.55 13.09 8.83
CA LEU A 130 -1.92 11.88 9.35
C LEU A 130 -1.77 10.80 8.27
N ALA A 131 -2.72 10.68 7.36
CA ALA A 131 -2.68 9.71 6.27
C ALA A 131 -1.39 9.85 5.46
N SER A 132 -1.11 11.04 4.93
CA SER A 132 0.12 11.27 4.14
C SER A 132 1.41 11.09 4.95
N PHE A 133 1.33 11.31 6.26
CA PHE A 133 2.48 11.21 7.15
C PHE A 133 2.84 9.78 7.51
N SER A 134 1.85 8.90 7.62
CA SER A 134 2.00 7.56 8.18
C SER A 134 1.93 6.43 7.17
N THR A 135 1.30 6.63 6.00
CA THR A 135 1.00 5.54 5.07
C THR A 135 2.24 4.76 4.64
N GLY A 136 3.31 5.44 4.28
CA GLY A 136 4.53 4.78 3.79
C GLY A 136 5.18 3.91 4.87
N VAL A 137 5.40 4.46 6.07
CA VAL A 137 6.00 3.70 7.19
C VAL A 137 5.07 2.57 7.65
N TYR A 138 3.76 2.77 7.64
CA TYR A 138 2.79 1.73 7.93
C TYR A 138 2.91 0.55 6.93
N GLN A 139 3.00 0.83 5.64
CA GLN A 139 3.20 -0.20 4.62
C GLN A 139 4.54 -0.95 4.82
N ARG A 140 5.58 -0.23 5.22
CA ARG A 140 6.91 -0.77 5.45
C ARG A 140 7.01 -1.61 6.72
N GLU A 141 6.42 -1.17 7.84
CA GLU A 141 6.61 -1.81 9.15
C GLU A 141 5.44 -2.69 9.61
N VAL A 142 4.24 -2.50 9.03
CA VAL A 142 3.08 -3.31 9.40
C VAL A 142 2.74 -4.32 8.31
N ILE A 143 2.62 -3.89 7.06
CA ILE A 143 2.22 -4.79 5.97
C ILE A 143 3.35 -5.71 5.55
N ARG A 144 4.48 -5.15 5.13
CA ARG A 144 5.58 -5.89 4.51
C ARG A 144 6.13 -7.02 5.37
N PRO A 145 6.40 -6.87 6.69
CA PRO A 145 6.88 -7.96 7.52
C PRO A 145 5.89 -9.09 7.71
N ASN A 146 4.59 -8.81 7.60
CA ASN A 146 3.53 -9.80 7.76
C ASN A 146 3.16 -10.54 6.47
N MET A 147 3.77 -10.22 5.33
CA MET A 147 3.54 -10.90 4.05
C MET A 147 4.07 -12.35 4.01
N VAL A 148 4.86 -12.76 4.98
CA VAL A 148 5.38 -14.14 5.13
C VAL A 148 4.72 -14.92 6.29
N ASN A 149 3.70 -14.32 6.91
CA ASN A 149 2.92 -14.92 7.98
C ASN A 149 1.59 -15.50 7.45
N THR A 150 0.59 -15.68 8.33
CA THR A 150 -0.77 -16.00 7.89
C THR A 150 -1.55 -14.72 7.52
N PHE A 151 -2.60 -14.88 6.71
CA PHE A 151 -3.50 -13.74 6.41
C PHE A 151 -4.19 -13.23 7.68
N GLU A 152 -4.51 -14.10 8.63
CA GLU A 152 -5.04 -13.68 9.94
C GLU A 152 -4.06 -12.75 10.69
N ASP A 153 -2.76 -13.07 10.68
CA ASP A 153 -1.73 -12.24 11.33
C ASP A 153 -1.58 -10.88 10.63
N LEU A 154 -1.61 -10.87 9.30
CA LEU A 154 -1.57 -9.63 8.52
C LEU A 154 -2.79 -8.75 8.83
N VAL A 155 -4.01 -9.30 8.78
CA VAL A 155 -5.24 -8.55 9.09
C VAL A 155 -5.21 -8.04 10.52
N TYR A 156 -4.79 -8.85 11.48
CA TYR A 156 -4.69 -8.44 12.88
C TYR A 156 -3.68 -7.29 13.08
N ALA A 157 -2.48 -7.40 12.49
CA ALA A 157 -1.47 -6.36 12.55
C ALA A 157 -1.94 -5.03 11.94
N VAL A 158 -2.62 -5.11 10.78
CA VAL A 158 -3.23 -3.95 10.10
C VAL A 158 -4.30 -3.32 10.98
N THR A 159 -5.28 -4.11 11.43
CA THR A 159 -6.44 -3.64 12.22
C THR A 159 -6.01 -2.98 13.53
N THR A 160 -4.98 -3.49 14.20
CA THR A 160 -4.51 -2.96 15.49
C THR A 160 -3.42 -1.90 15.33
N SER A 161 -2.95 -1.58 14.11
CA SER A 161 -1.99 -0.49 13.89
C SER A 161 -2.61 0.87 14.22
N TRP A 162 -1.83 1.77 14.82
CA TRP A 162 -2.32 3.11 15.14
C TRP A 162 -2.79 3.90 13.92
N CYS A 163 -2.18 3.65 12.76
CA CYS A 163 -2.56 4.29 11.51
C CYS A 163 -3.98 3.94 11.12
N MET A 164 -4.34 2.66 11.18
CA MET A 164 -5.68 2.18 10.84
C MET A 164 -6.69 2.53 11.93
N LEU A 165 -6.33 2.41 13.21
CA LEU A 165 -7.17 2.83 14.34
C LEU A 165 -7.54 4.32 14.27
N HIS A 166 -6.61 5.17 13.79
CA HIS A 166 -6.86 6.59 13.58
C HIS A 166 -7.66 6.83 12.30
N HIS A 167 -7.25 6.18 11.22
CA HIS A 167 -7.85 6.38 9.90
C HIS A 167 -9.35 6.08 9.89
N LEU A 168 -9.75 4.99 10.53
CA LEU A 168 -11.12 4.51 10.59
C LEU A 168 -11.83 4.84 11.93
N ASP A 169 -11.31 5.81 12.67
CA ASP A 169 -11.92 6.38 13.89
C ASP A 169 -12.17 5.37 15.02
N ASN A 170 -11.47 4.23 15.04
CA ASN A 170 -11.66 3.25 16.11
C ASN A 170 -11.23 3.77 17.49
N ALA A 171 -10.39 4.80 17.54
CA ALA A 171 -10.05 5.47 18.81
C ALA A 171 -11.27 6.13 19.48
N GLU A 172 -12.33 6.43 18.71
CA GLU A 172 -13.60 6.96 19.21
C GLU A 172 -14.66 5.86 19.46
N ASN A 173 -14.33 4.59 19.20
CA ASN A 173 -15.20 3.44 19.41
C ASN A 173 -15.17 3.03 20.89
N ILE A 174 -16.20 3.38 21.65
CA ILE A 174 -16.31 3.18 23.09
C ILE A 174 -17.51 2.29 23.39
N GLY A 175 -17.27 1.23 24.17
CA GLY A 175 -18.34 0.34 24.62
C GLY A 175 -19.36 1.12 25.46
N PRO A 176 -20.64 1.16 25.10
CA PRO A 176 -21.65 1.94 25.85
C PRO A 176 -21.83 1.45 27.29
N ASN A 177 -21.64 0.14 27.54
CA ASN A 177 -21.70 -0.47 28.85
C ASN A 177 -20.32 -0.65 29.51
N SER A 178 -19.24 -0.20 28.87
CA SER A 178 -17.90 -0.20 29.44
C SER A 178 -17.82 0.79 30.61
N LYS A 179 -16.82 0.63 31.48
CA LYS A 179 -16.61 1.51 32.63
C LYS A 179 -16.54 3.00 32.23
N GLU A 180 -15.75 3.30 31.18
CA GLU A 180 -15.60 4.68 30.71
C GLU A 180 -16.83 5.16 29.90
N GLY A 181 -17.47 4.29 29.14
CA GLY A 181 -18.70 4.61 28.42
C GLY A 181 -19.82 5.03 29.37
N VAL A 182 -20.05 4.28 30.45
CA VAL A 182 -21.02 4.61 31.50
C VAL A 182 -20.64 5.92 32.19
N ARG A 183 -19.36 6.11 32.56
CA ARG A 183 -18.88 7.31 33.21
C ARG A 183 -19.07 8.56 32.34
N GLU A 184 -18.68 8.52 31.09
CA GLU A 184 -18.80 9.66 30.18
C GLU A 184 -20.25 9.96 29.85
N ASN A 185 -21.10 8.94 29.74
CA ASN A 185 -22.53 9.11 29.48
C ASN A 185 -23.36 9.56 30.70
N SER A 186 -22.81 9.49 31.92
CA SER A 186 -23.47 10.02 33.12
C SER A 186 -23.42 11.55 33.20
N ASP A 187 -22.50 12.20 32.51
CA ASP A 187 -22.37 13.65 32.43
C ASP A 187 -23.33 14.21 31.36
N ASN A 188 -24.37 14.92 31.80
CA ASN A 188 -25.42 15.46 30.92
C ASN A 188 -24.96 16.65 30.07
N ASP A 189 -23.86 17.30 30.44
CA ASP A 189 -23.32 18.47 29.73
C ASP A 189 -22.35 18.06 28.60
N LYS A 190 -22.00 16.78 28.50
CA LYS A 190 -21.12 16.25 27.48
C LYS A 190 -21.86 15.54 26.35
N ARG A 191 -21.22 15.53 25.17
CA ARG A 191 -21.66 14.68 24.05
C ARG A 191 -21.60 13.22 24.48
N LYS A 192 -22.67 12.48 24.27
CA LYS A 192 -22.73 11.04 24.56
C LYS A 192 -21.74 10.29 23.66
N VAL A 193 -21.05 9.31 24.26
CA VAL A 193 -20.13 8.40 23.58
C VAL A 193 -20.79 7.05 23.36
N GLY A 194 -20.29 6.29 22.41
CA GLY A 194 -20.82 4.96 22.06
C GLY A 194 -19.98 4.28 20.99
N LEU A 195 -20.58 3.29 20.37
CA LEU A 195 -19.93 2.54 19.28
C LEU A 195 -19.67 3.43 18.08
N ASN A 196 -18.52 3.22 17.46
CA ASN A 196 -18.18 3.71 16.14
C ASN A 196 -17.96 2.49 15.23
N GLU A 197 -18.84 2.35 14.23
CA GLU A 197 -18.87 1.17 13.35
C GLU A 197 -17.92 1.27 12.16
N ASN A 198 -17.31 2.41 11.92
CA ASN A 198 -16.56 2.67 10.70
C ASN A 198 -15.48 1.58 10.46
N HIS A 199 -14.59 1.38 11.43
CA HIS A 199 -13.53 0.39 11.29
C HIS A 199 -14.06 -1.06 11.21
N ALA A 200 -15.10 -1.38 11.98
CA ALA A 200 -15.72 -2.70 11.93
C ALA A 200 -16.32 -3.00 10.55
N ARG A 201 -16.98 -2.01 9.96
CA ARG A 201 -17.54 -2.11 8.61
C ARG A 201 -16.46 -2.35 7.57
N GLU A 202 -15.40 -1.55 7.55
CA GLU A 202 -14.32 -1.70 6.60
C GLU A 202 -13.55 -3.03 6.78
N LEU A 203 -13.41 -3.51 8.02
CA LEU A 203 -12.82 -4.82 8.30
C LEU A 203 -13.63 -5.96 7.66
N LEU A 204 -14.96 -5.93 7.79
CA LEU A 204 -15.84 -6.93 7.19
C LEU A 204 -15.95 -6.77 5.68
N GLU A 205 -16.12 -5.55 5.19
CA GLU A 205 -16.47 -5.24 3.82
C GLU A 205 -15.26 -5.24 2.88
N LEU A 206 -14.16 -4.59 3.26
CA LEU A 206 -13.00 -4.41 2.39
C LEU A 206 -11.85 -5.38 2.71
N HIS A 207 -11.59 -5.61 4.01
CA HIS A 207 -10.39 -6.33 4.43
C HIS A 207 -10.60 -7.83 4.56
N THR A 208 -11.86 -8.31 4.63
CA THR A 208 -12.18 -9.74 4.75
C THR A 208 -13.30 -10.18 3.81
N LEU A 209 -14.55 -10.23 4.27
CA LEU A 209 -15.69 -10.93 3.63
C LEU A 209 -16.05 -10.45 2.23
N SER A 210 -15.96 -9.18 1.93
CA SER A 210 -16.46 -8.42 0.78
C SER A 210 -17.89 -7.87 0.94
N PRO A 211 -18.23 -6.80 0.18
CA PRO A 211 -19.60 -6.26 0.13
C PRO A 211 -20.65 -7.28 -0.34
N GLU A 212 -20.22 -8.27 -1.13
CA GLU A 212 -21.10 -9.32 -1.69
C GLU A 212 -21.41 -10.45 -0.68
N ALA A 213 -20.76 -10.46 0.50
CA ALA A 213 -21.01 -11.46 1.53
C ALA A 213 -22.30 -11.11 2.31
N ASN A 214 -23.01 -12.16 2.75
CA ASN A 214 -24.27 -12.02 3.47
C ASN A 214 -24.04 -11.72 4.96
N TYR A 215 -23.32 -10.62 5.29
CA TYR A 215 -23.27 -10.08 6.64
C TYR A 215 -24.36 -9.01 6.84
N THR A 216 -24.80 -8.84 8.06
CA THR A 216 -25.88 -7.93 8.43
C THR A 216 -25.34 -6.67 9.13
N GLN A 217 -26.18 -5.64 9.26
CA GLN A 217 -25.87 -4.48 10.10
C GLN A 217 -25.60 -4.88 11.56
N GLU A 218 -26.27 -5.93 12.04
CA GLU A 218 -26.07 -6.45 13.39
C GLU A 218 -24.68 -7.07 13.56
N ASP A 219 -24.17 -7.78 12.54
CA ASP A 219 -22.78 -8.29 12.54
C ASP A 219 -21.76 -7.16 12.62
N VAL A 220 -22.01 -6.02 11.93
CA VAL A 220 -21.14 -4.82 12.01
C VAL A 220 -21.13 -4.24 13.41
N VAL A 221 -22.31 -4.12 14.05
CA VAL A 221 -22.43 -3.63 15.44
C VAL A 221 -21.70 -4.55 16.42
N GLU A 222 -21.90 -5.86 16.29
CA GLU A 222 -21.20 -6.84 17.14
C GLU A 222 -19.68 -6.83 16.92
N MET A 223 -19.24 -6.69 15.68
CA MET A 223 -17.80 -6.51 15.36
C MET A 223 -17.26 -5.21 15.98
N ALA A 224 -18.01 -4.11 15.92
CA ALA A 224 -17.63 -2.85 16.55
C ALA A 224 -17.46 -3.01 18.07
N LYS A 225 -18.31 -3.81 18.76
CA LYS A 225 -18.14 -4.13 20.18
C LYS A 225 -16.82 -4.85 20.46
N VAL A 226 -16.49 -5.88 19.67
CA VAL A 226 -15.21 -6.61 19.77
C VAL A 226 -14.02 -5.67 19.62
N MET A 227 -14.12 -4.63 18.77
CA MET A 227 -13.04 -3.69 18.49
C MET A 227 -12.94 -2.55 19.48
N THR A 228 -13.91 -2.36 20.39
CA THR A 228 -13.81 -1.36 21.47
C THR A 228 -12.59 -1.64 22.34
N GLY A 229 -12.00 -0.61 22.92
CA GLY A 229 -10.81 -0.73 23.74
C GLY A 229 -9.48 -0.66 22.97
N TRP A 230 -9.46 -1.00 21.68
CA TRP A 230 -8.30 -0.77 20.81
C TRP A 230 -8.20 0.71 20.44
N ARG A 231 -7.25 1.41 21.06
CA ARG A 231 -7.11 2.87 20.96
C ARG A 231 -5.65 3.27 20.80
N HIS A 232 -5.43 4.36 20.09
CA HIS A 232 -4.17 5.09 20.18
C HIS A 232 -4.36 6.31 21.10
N LEU A 233 -3.36 6.61 21.91
CA LEU A 233 -3.41 7.69 22.89
C LEU A 233 -2.45 8.80 22.50
N TRP A 234 -2.91 10.03 22.71
CA TRP A 234 -2.08 11.22 22.73
C TRP A 234 -2.02 11.77 24.16
N ASN A 235 -0.83 11.92 24.69
CA ASN A 235 -0.66 12.63 25.95
C ASN A 235 -0.38 14.10 25.66
N ASN A 236 -1.43 14.91 25.58
CA ASN A 236 -1.32 16.33 25.31
C ASN A 236 -0.43 17.11 26.30
N LYS A 237 -0.27 16.62 27.55
CA LYS A 237 0.56 17.29 28.56
C LYS A 237 2.04 16.97 28.40
N LYS A 238 2.39 15.79 27.92
CA LYS A 238 3.77 15.36 27.72
C LYS A 238 4.24 15.45 26.28
N LEU A 239 3.34 15.74 25.34
CA LEU A 239 3.59 15.75 23.89
C LEU A 239 4.14 14.42 23.36
N GLU A 240 3.85 13.34 24.07
CA GLU A 240 4.26 11.99 23.73
C GLU A 240 3.07 11.24 23.14
N ALA A 241 3.28 10.50 22.09
CA ALA A 241 2.34 9.48 21.67
C ALA A 241 2.35 8.39 22.75
N GLY A 242 1.22 8.20 23.41
CA GLY A 242 1.06 7.07 24.33
C GLY A 242 1.16 5.74 23.59
N PRO A 243 1.44 4.62 24.25
CA PRO A 243 1.50 3.32 23.62
C PRO A 243 0.17 2.96 22.97
N ILE A 244 0.24 2.27 21.83
CA ILE A 244 -0.93 1.57 21.31
C ILE A 244 -1.16 0.39 22.23
N LYS A 245 -2.29 0.39 22.90
CA LYS A 245 -2.66 -0.75 23.73
C LYS A 245 -4.16 -0.89 23.82
N PHE A 246 -4.56 -2.09 24.12
CA PHE A 246 -5.91 -2.38 24.50
C PHE A 246 -6.22 -1.76 25.88
N GLN A 247 -7.36 -1.09 25.99
CA GLN A 247 -7.83 -0.42 27.21
C GLN A 247 -9.15 -1.05 27.63
N THR A 248 -9.08 -1.96 28.58
CA THR A 248 -10.24 -2.74 29.07
C THR A 248 -11.37 -1.86 29.58
N GLU A 249 -11.04 -0.70 30.13
CA GLU A 249 -12.01 0.26 30.65
C GLU A 249 -12.95 0.87 29.58
N TYR A 250 -12.57 0.80 28.31
CA TYR A 250 -13.38 1.26 27.18
C TYR A 250 -14.04 0.11 26.41
N HIS A 251 -13.72 -1.14 26.79
CA HIS A 251 -14.15 -2.32 26.06
C HIS A 251 -15.54 -2.77 26.44
N GLU A 252 -16.38 -3.02 25.43
CA GLU A 252 -17.70 -3.67 25.58
C GLU A 252 -17.50 -5.19 25.66
N GLN A 253 -17.81 -5.78 26.81
CA GLN A 253 -17.62 -7.21 27.01
C GLN A 253 -18.70 -8.05 26.31
N GLY A 254 -18.30 -9.22 25.79
CA GLY A 254 -19.21 -10.18 25.14
C GLY A 254 -20.27 -10.77 26.09
N PRO A 255 -21.06 -11.73 25.61
CA PRO A 255 -20.85 -12.47 24.36
C PRO A 255 -21.21 -11.67 23.12
N TYR A 256 -20.49 -11.96 22.01
CA TYR A 256 -20.75 -11.36 20.69
C TYR A 256 -21.33 -12.40 19.74
N LYS A 257 -22.23 -12.00 18.83
CA LYS A 257 -22.75 -12.86 17.79
C LYS A 257 -22.42 -12.31 16.41
N ILE A 258 -21.49 -12.92 15.71
CA ILE A 258 -21.01 -12.48 14.39
C ILE A 258 -21.19 -13.62 13.40
N LEU A 259 -21.83 -13.38 12.26
CA LEU A 259 -22.11 -14.38 11.22
C LEU A 259 -22.77 -15.66 11.79
N GLY A 260 -23.68 -15.49 12.73
CA GLY A 260 -24.39 -16.59 13.39
C GLY A 260 -23.59 -17.34 14.45
N LYS A 261 -22.28 -17.13 14.57
CA LYS A 261 -21.42 -17.74 15.61
C LYS A 261 -21.41 -16.87 16.86
N VAL A 262 -21.55 -17.52 18.03
CA VAL A 262 -21.46 -16.86 19.34
C VAL A 262 -20.04 -16.99 19.89
N TYR A 263 -19.45 -15.87 20.28
CA TYR A 263 -18.15 -15.76 20.93
C TYR A 263 -18.36 -15.40 22.41
N ASP A 264 -18.40 -16.41 23.27
CA ASP A 264 -18.53 -16.26 24.72
C ASP A 264 -17.18 -16.55 25.40
N ILE A 265 -16.29 -15.53 25.34
CA ILE A 265 -14.91 -15.65 25.80
C ILE A 265 -14.85 -15.15 27.26
N LYS A 266 -14.53 -16.05 28.20
CA LYS A 266 -14.50 -15.78 29.64
C LYS A 266 -13.10 -15.78 30.23
N ASP A 267 -12.06 -16.12 29.45
CA ASP A 267 -10.69 -16.11 29.91
C ASP A 267 -10.22 -14.67 30.19
N PHE A 268 -9.94 -14.39 31.47
CA PHE A 268 -9.57 -13.06 31.96
C PHE A 268 -8.36 -12.48 31.21
N ASN A 269 -7.35 -13.27 30.91
CA ASN A 269 -6.17 -12.80 30.21
C ASN A 269 -6.47 -12.46 28.73
N THR A 270 -7.34 -13.22 28.09
CA THR A 270 -7.78 -12.97 26.72
C THR A 270 -8.57 -11.67 26.62
N VAL A 271 -9.57 -11.49 27.50
CA VAL A 271 -10.41 -10.29 27.52
C VAL A 271 -9.58 -9.04 27.89
N ASN A 272 -8.77 -9.09 28.95
CA ASN A 272 -7.98 -7.93 29.39
C ASN A 272 -6.83 -7.52 28.43
N GLN A 273 -6.50 -8.36 27.46
CA GLN A 273 -5.49 -8.07 26.45
C GLN A 273 -6.09 -7.82 25.06
N GLY A 274 -7.42 -7.81 24.94
CA GLY A 274 -8.12 -7.60 23.66
C GLY A 274 -7.87 -8.71 22.62
N LYS A 275 -7.49 -9.91 23.08
CA LYS A 275 -7.21 -11.07 22.21
C LYS A 275 -8.46 -11.64 21.57
N GLU A 276 -9.65 -11.27 22.02
CA GLU A 276 -10.95 -11.59 21.41
C GLU A 276 -10.98 -11.20 19.94
N LEU A 277 -10.46 -10.02 19.62
CA LEU A 277 -10.35 -9.56 18.25
C LEU A 277 -9.55 -10.53 17.36
N LYS A 278 -8.44 -11.10 17.86
CA LYS A 278 -7.65 -12.05 17.09
C LYS A 278 -8.42 -13.35 16.84
N ILE A 279 -9.23 -13.80 17.80
CA ILE A 279 -10.08 -14.99 17.66
C ILE A 279 -11.13 -14.79 16.57
N VAL A 280 -11.78 -13.64 16.56
CA VAL A 280 -12.78 -13.31 15.54
C VAL A 280 -12.12 -13.15 14.16
N ILE A 281 -11.01 -12.43 14.07
CA ILE A 281 -10.25 -12.27 12.81
C ILE A 281 -9.82 -13.60 12.22
N LYS A 282 -9.45 -14.59 13.05
CA LYS A 282 -9.10 -15.93 12.57
C LYS A 282 -10.25 -16.57 11.82
N ASP A 283 -11.47 -16.49 12.35
CA ASP A 283 -12.65 -17.03 11.68
C ASP A 283 -12.99 -16.26 10.41
N LEU A 284 -12.90 -14.91 10.45
CA LEU A 284 -13.11 -14.05 9.29
C LEU A 284 -12.09 -14.35 8.17
N ALA A 285 -10.81 -14.49 8.52
CA ALA A 285 -9.73 -14.78 7.58
C ALA A 285 -9.93 -16.14 6.87
N ASN A 286 -10.52 -17.11 7.57
CA ASN A 286 -10.79 -18.46 7.04
C ASN A 286 -12.21 -18.62 6.48
N HIS A 287 -13.00 -17.55 6.44
CA HIS A 287 -14.34 -17.61 5.86
C HIS A 287 -14.27 -17.81 4.33
N PRO A 288 -15.15 -18.68 3.75
CA PRO A 288 -15.14 -18.94 2.29
C PRO A 288 -15.24 -17.65 1.43
N SER A 289 -16.05 -16.68 1.86
CA SER A 289 -16.17 -15.38 1.16
C SER A 289 -14.85 -14.61 1.18
N THR A 290 -14.14 -14.58 2.29
CA THR A 290 -12.83 -13.92 2.42
C THR A 290 -11.82 -14.55 1.46
N ARG A 291 -11.70 -15.87 1.47
CA ARG A 291 -10.80 -16.60 0.57
C ARG A 291 -11.08 -16.28 -0.89
N LYS A 292 -12.37 -16.34 -1.29
CA LYS A 292 -12.79 -16.02 -2.66
C LYS A 292 -12.52 -14.53 -2.99
N HIS A 293 -12.82 -13.62 -2.08
CA HIS A 293 -12.61 -12.18 -2.26
C HIS A 293 -11.14 -11.85 -2.50
N ILE A 294 -10.25 -12.30 -1.60
CA ILE A 294 -8.82 -12.03 -1.70
C ILE A 294 -8.22 -12.69 -2.93
N ALA A 295 -8.56 -13.96 -3.23
CA ALA A 295 -8.10 -14.64 -4.43
C ALA A 295 -8.53 -13.92 -5.71
N LYS A 296 -9.78 -13.41 -5.77
CA LYS A 296 -10.26 -12.57 -6.88
C LYS A 296 -9.42 -11.31 -7.03
N LYS A 297 -9.12 -10.60 -5.91
CA LYS A 297 -8.30 -9.39 -5.93
C LYS A 297 -6.86 -9.65 -6.40
N LEU A 298 -6.26 -10.76 -5.96
CA LEU A 298 -4.94 -11.18 -6.43
C LEU A 298 -4.95 -11.47 -7.95
N CYS A 299 -5.95 -12.22 -8.43
CA CYS A 299 -6.10 -12.45 -9.86
C CYS A 299 -6.34 -11.15 -10.64
N GLN A 300 -7.13 -10.22 -10.11
CA GLN A 300 -7.37 -8.91 -10.72
C GLN A 300 -6.08 -8.09 -10.85
N HIS A 301 -5.19 -8.17 -9.86
CA HIS A 301 -3.93 -7.44 -9.90
C HIS A 301 -2.91 -8.06 -10.86
N PHE A 302 -2.79 -9.38 -10.87
CA PHE A 302 -1.69 -10.06 -11.55
C PHE A 302 -2.07 -10.71 -12.87
N VAL A 303 -3.34 -11.08 -13.10
CA VAL A 303 -3.76 -11.86 -14.28
C VAL A 303 -4.60 -11.03 -15.23
N CYS A 304 -5.83 -10.64 -14.83
CA CYS A 304 -6.79 -9.90 -15.66
C CYS A 304 -7.91 -9.29 -14.80
N ASP A 305 -8.65 -8.34 -15.37
CA ASP A 305 -9.72 -7.63 -14.67
C ASP A 305 -10.92 -8.54 -14.33
N GLU A 306 -11.21 -9.52 -15.17
CA GLU A 306 -12.30 -10.48 -14.99
C GLU A 306 -11.75 -11.91 -14.86
N PRO A 307 -11.25 -12.29 -13.67
CA PRO A 307 -10.72 -13.64 -13.48
C PRO A 307 -11.84 -14.69 -13.47
N THR A 308 -11.56 -15.84 -14.08
CA THR A 308 -12.47 -16.99 -14.06
C THR A 308 -12.52 -17.66 -12.69
N ASP A 309 -13.58 -18.43 -12.42
CA ASP A 309 -13.69 -19.20 -11.18
C ASP A 309 -12.54 -20.20 -11.00
N GLU A 310 -11.95 -20.73 -12.10
CA GLU A 310 -10.80 -21.64 -12.06
C GLU A 310 -9.54 -20.95 -11.56
N MET A 311 -9.26 -19.72 -12.02
CA MET A 311 -8.12 -18.92 -11.54
C MET A 311 -8.25 -18.64 -10.05
N ILE A 312 -9.45 -18.23 -9.60
CA ILE A 312 -9.75 -17.95 -8.19
C ILE A 312 -9.62 -19.23 -7.36
N ALA A 313 -10.17 -20.35 -7.84
CA ALA A 313 -10.16 -21.62 -7.14
C ALA A 313 -8.73 -22.17 -6.90
N SER A 314 -7.78 -21.90 -7.80
CA SER A 314 -6.38 -22.29 -7.64
C SER A 314 -5.77 -21.68 -6.38
N ILE A 315 -5.99 -20.39 -6.15
CA ILE A 315 -5.49 -19.67 -4.98
C ILE A 315 -6.26 -20.07 -3.71
N VAL A 316 -7.60 -20.21 -3.80
CA VAL A 316 -8.45 -20.67 -2.68
C VAL A 316 -8.00 -22.05 -2.18
N LYS A 317 -7.70 -22.97 -3.09
CA LYS A 317 -7.22 -24.33 -2.74
C LYS A 317 -5.89 -24.28 -1.98
N ALA A 318 -4.96 -23.42 -2.39
CA ALA A 318 -3.70 -23.23 -1.65
C ALA A 318 -3.95 -22.67 -0.25
N TRP A 319 -4.89 -21.72 -0.12
CA TRP A 319 -5.31 -21.16 1.16
C TRP A 319 -5.85 -22.22 2.11
N GLU A 320 -6.80 -23.04 1.63
CA GLU A 320 -7.43 -24.12 2.43
C GLU A 320 -6.43 -25.17 2.88
N LYS A 321 -5.51 -25.54 1.99
CA LYS A 321 -4.48 -26.54 2.28
C LYS A 321 -3.48 -26.09 3.35
N ASN A 322 -3.23 -24.78 3.45
CA ASN A 322 -2.14 -24.23 4.23
C ASN A 322 -2.63 -23.21 5.29
N ASP A 323 -3.90 -23.30 5.71
CA ASP A 323 -4.50 -22.48 6.78
C ASP A 323 -4.21 -20.97 6.64
N GLY A 324 -4.31 -20.44 5.41
CA GLY A 324 -4.10 -19.02 5.14
C GLY A 324 -2.65 -18.56 5.19
N ASN A 325 -1.67 -19.44 5.08
CA ASN A 325 -0.27 -19.10 4.98
C ASN A 325 0.01 -18.27 3.72
N LEU A 326 0.47 -17.04 3.87
CA LEU A 326 0.65 -16.09 2.76
C LEU A 326 1.78 -16.49 1.82
N ILE A 327 2.83 -17.16 2.28
CA ILE A 327 3.90 -17.66 1.40
C ILE A 327 3.29 -18.58 0.34
N GLU A 328 2.46 -19.53 0.77
CA GLU A 328 1.82 -20.51 -0.12
C GLU A 328 0.75 -19.88 -1.03
N ILE A 329 0.02 -18.88 -0.50
CA ILE A 329 -0.94 -18.10 -1.30
C ILE A 329 -0.24 -17.28 -2.38
N HIS A 330 0.89 -16.63 -2.06
CA HIS A 330 1.69 -15.88 -3.01
C HIS A 330 2.29 -16.81 -4.07
N LYS A 331 2.85 -17.96 -3.67
CA LYS A 331 3.38 -18.97 -4.60
C LYS A 331 2.28 -19.49 -5.55
N ALA A 332 1.09 -19.77 -5.03
CA ALA A 332 -0.06 -20.17 -5.85
C ALA A 332 -0.53 -19.03 -6.79
N THR A 333 -0.42 -17.78 -6.36
CA THR A 333 -0.69 -16.62 -7.23
C THR A 333 0.31 -16.57 -8.39
N MET A 334 1.61 -16.76 -8.12
CA MET A 334 2.64 -16.80 -9.18
C MET A 334 2.39 -17.94 -10.16
N GLU A 335 1.97 -19.11 -9.67
CA GLU A 335 1.59 -20.26 -10.52
C GLU A 335 0.35 -19.94 -11.37
N THR A 336 -0.67 -19.32 -10.78
CA THR A 336 -1.89 -18.90 -11.51
C THR A 336 -1.54 -17.91 -12.63
N VAL A 337 -0.65 -16.95 -12.39
CA VAL A 337 -0.14 -16.05 -13.43
C VAL A 337 0.61 -16.80 -14.51
N PHE A 338 1.42 -17.79 -14.13
CA PHE A 338 2.17 -18.60 -15.11
C PHE A 338 1.26 -19.42 -16.02
N GLN A 339 0.18 -19.99 -15.45
CA GLN A 339 -0.77 -20.83 -16.18
C GLN A 339 -1.71 -20.02 -17.09
N TYR A 340 -2.20 -18.89 -16.61
CA TYR A 340 -3.28 -18.15 -17.26
C TYR A 340 -2.87 -16.77 -17.77
N GLY A 341 -1.91 -16.11 -17.11
CA GLY A 341 -1.57 -14.71 -17.34
C GLY A 341 -1.02 -14.42 -18.73
N LEU A 342 -0.40 -15.39 -19.39
CA LEU A 342 0.17 -15.22 -20.74
C LEU A 342 -0.90 -15.07 -21.83
N ASN A 343 -2.12 -15.54 -21.58
CA ASN A 343 -3.26 -15.42 -22.49
C ASN A 343 -4.13 -14.20 -22.20
N HIS A 344 -3.81 -13.46 -21.14
CA HIS A 344 -4.56 -12.29 -20.68
C HIS A 344 -3.64 -11.08 -20.58
N ARG A 345 -4.13 -9.93 -20.99
CA ARG A 345 -3.40 -8.67 -20.89
C ARG A 345 -4.03 -7.81 -19.80
N LYS A 346 -3.23 -7.38 -18.83
CA LYS A 346 -3.62 -6.52 -17.73
C LYS A 346 -3.09 -5.12 -17.96
N PHE A 347 -3.99 -4.12 -18.00
CA PHE A 347 -3.58 -2.73 -18.08
C PHE A 347 -2.89 -2.28 -16.78
N SER A 348 -1.70 -1.74 -16.89
CA SER A 348 -0.88 -1.40 -15.73
C SER A 348 -1.36 -0.12 -15.04
N MET A 349 -1.59 -0.19 -13.72
CA MET A 349 -1.76 1.00 -12.88
C MET A 349 -0.59 1.97 -13.06
N PRO A 350 -0.81 3.29 -12.89
CA PRO A 350 0.22 4.28 -13.19
C PRO A 350 1.56 4.09 -12.46
N GLU A 351 1.54 3.70 -11.17
CA GLU A 351 2.78 3.43 -10.42
C GLU A 351 3.52 2.22 -10.98
N LEU A 352 2.81 1.12 -11.25
CA LEU A 352 3.40 -0.09 -11.82
C LEU A 352 3.93 0.14 -13.23
N TRP A 353 3.21 0.90 -14.05
CA TRP A 353 3.66 1.33 -15.38
C TRP A 353 4.96 2.13 -15.29
N LEU A 354 5.05 3.09 -14.34
CA LEU A 354 6.26 3.88 -14.14
C LEU A 354 7.45 3.01 -13.70
N LEU A 355 7.24 2.13 -12.72
CA LEU A 355 8.28 1.24 -12.20
C LEU A 355 8.76 0.25 -13.27
N GLN A 356 7.83 -0.33 -14.05
CA GLN A 356 8.16 -1.22 -15.15
C GLN A 356 9.02 -0.52 -16.21
N ASN A 357 8.65 0.69 -16.63
CA ASN A 357 9.45 1.46 -17.58
C ASN A 357 10.83 1.81 -16.98
N ALA A 358 10.87 2.22 -15.72
CA ALA A 358 12.13 2.56 -15.06
C ALA A 358 13.08 1.36 -14.93
N LYS A 359 12.55 0.18 -14.60
CA LYS A 359 13.32 -1.06 -14.51
C LYS A 359 13.87 -1.48 -15.85
N MET A 360 13.01 -1.62 -16.86
CA MET A 360 13.40 -2.08 -18.19
C MET A 360 14.38 -1.13 -18.89
N LEU A 361 14.15 0.18 -18.77
CA LEU A 361 15.00 1.20 -19.40
C LEU A 361 16.21 1.59 -18.56
N GLY A 362 16.37 1.07 -17.33
CA GLY A 362 17.47 1.46 -16.45
C GLY A 362 17.47 2.96 -16.13
N LEU A 363 16.29 3.55 -15.90
CA LEU A 363 16.19 4.98 -15.61
C LEU A 363 16.79 5.31 -14.25
N PHE A 364 17.51 6.42 -14.18
CA PHE A 364 18.28 6.81 -13.01
C PHE A 364 17.51 7.76 -12.09
N TYR A 365 16.40 7.31 -11.50
CA TYR A 365 15.75 8.06 -10.43
C TYR A 365 15.83 7.42 -9.05
N LEU A 366 16.56 6.31 -8.94
CA LEU A 366 16.76 5.54 -7.71
C LEU A 366 17.29 6.38 -6.54
N TYR A 367 18.06 7.41 -6.82
CA TYR A 367 18.65 8.29 -5.80
C TYR A 367 17.78 9.52 -5.58
N MET A 368 16.56 9.30 -5.16
CA MET A 368 15.64 10.39 -4.84
C MET A 368 16.12 11.25 -3.66
N PHE A 369 16.95 10.64 -2.78
CA PHE A 369 17.71 11.34 -1.75
C PHE A 369 19.20 10.97 -1.88
N PRO A 370 20.12 11.94 -1.91
CA PRO A 370 21.54 11.64 -1.91
C PRO A 370 21.89 10.75 -0.72
N GLN A 371 22.72 9.74 -0.94
CA GLN A 371 23.35 9.01 0.16
C GLN A 371 24.00 10.03 1.09
N GLY A 372 23.70 9.98 2.37
CA GLY A 372 24.16 11.02 3.28
C GLY A 372 23.08 11.97 3.76
N PHE A 373 21.81 11.77 3.37
CA PHE A 373 20.71 12.61 3.81
C PHE A 373 20.57 12.60 5.34
N GLU A 374 20.88 13.75 5.95
CA GLU A 374 20.49 14.02 7.33
C GLU A 374 19.14 14.72 7.36
N PHE A 375 18.35 14.45 8.39
CA PHE A 375 16.98 14.93 8.60
C PHE A 375 16.83 16.47 8.58
N LYS A 376 17.93 17.20 8.60
CA LYS A 376 17.94 18.68 8.65
C LYS A 376 18.26 19.26 7.26
N GLY A 377 17.21 19.65 6.55
CA GLY A 377 17.33 20.64 5.49
C GLY A 377 17.75 20.18 4.09
N SER A 378 17.90 18.88 3.85
CA SER A 378 18.22 18.39 2.51
C SER A 378 17.02 18.48 1.59
N LYS A 379 17.22 19.01 0.39
CA LYS A 379 16.17 19.09 -0.63
C LYS A 379 16.10 17.77 -1.40
N PRO A 380 14.90 17.29 -1.74
CA PRO A 380 14.75 16.18 -2.69
C PRO A 380 15.51 16.46 -3.97
N SER A 381 16.08 15.43 -4.60
CA SER A 381 16.73 15.58 -5.91
C SER A 381 15.71 16.05 -6.95
N ARG A 382 16.21 16.63 -8.06
CA ARG A 382 15.34 17.03 -9.19
C ARG A 382 14.57 15.81 -9.73
N SER A 383 15.20 14.65 -9.80
CA SER A 383 14.59 13.40 -10.28
C SER A 383 13.43 12.95 -9.39
N HIS A 384 13.58 13.05 -8.06
CA HIS A 384 12.50 12.74 -7.13
C HIS A 384 11.27 13.61 -7.36
N LYS A 385 11.46 14.93 -7.42
CA LYS A 385 10.37 15.85 -7.67
C LYS A 385 9.65 15.51 -8.99
N LEU A 386 10.42 15.19 -10.02
CA LEU A 386 9.89 14.83 -11.32
C LEU A 386 9.01 13.57 -11.27
N VAL A 387 9.47 12.51 -10.60
CA VAL A 387 8.70 11.25 -10.44
C VAL A 387 7.40 11.48 -9.68
N LYS A 388 7.44 12.23 -8.59
CA LYS A 388 6.25 12.58 -7.81
C LYS A 388 5.26 13.41 -8.62
N ASP A 389 5.75 14.38 -9.39
CA ASP A 389 4.93 15.21 -10.28
C ASP A 389 4.29 14.35 -11.39
N ILE A 390 5.03 13.41 -11.99
CA ILE A 390 4.52 12.48 -12.99
C ILE A 390 3.35 11.67 -12.41
N LEU A 391 3.54 11.03 -11.26
CA LEU A 391 2.50 10.21 -10.63
C LEU A 391 1.26 11.04 -10.29
N TRP A 392 1.45 12.27 -9.83
CA TRP A 392 0.35 13.20 -9.59
C TRP A 392 -0.41 13.56 -10.88
N GLU A 393 0.31 13.88 -11.95
CA GLU A 393 -0.26 14.28 -13.23
C GLU A 393 -1.05 13.15 -13.90
N ILE A 394 -0.59 11.90 -13.78
CA ILE A 394 -1.27 10.72 -14.32
C ILE A 394 -2.34 10.14 -13.37
N GLY A 395 -2.74 10.90 -12.34
CA GLY A 395 -3.87 10.59 -11.48
C GLY A 395 -3.60 9.59 -10.35
N HIS A 396 -2.33 9.25 -10.07
CA HIS A 396 -1.96 8.28 -9.05
C HIS A 396 -0.99 8.85 -8.00
N PRO A 397 -1.38 9.90 -7.25
CA PRO A 397 -0.53 10.43 -6.18
C PRO A 397 -0.39 9.39 -5.07
N ILE A 398 0.81 8.83 -4.93
CA ILE A 398 1.10 7.76 -3.97
C ILE A 398 0.79 8.21 -2.54
N TYR A 399 0.28 7.29 -1.72
CA TYR A 399 -0.16 7.51 -0.33
C TYR A 399 -1.32 8.51 -0.18
N ARG A 400 -2.08 8.75 -1.24
CA ARG A 400 -3.20 9.71 -1.26
C ARG A 400 -4.46 9.13 -1.89
N ALA A 401 -4.72 7.85 -1.67
CA ALA A 401 -5.99 7.26 -2.05
C ALA A 401 -7.14 8.04 -1.40
N LYS A 402 -8.19 8.30 -2.14
CA LYS A 402 -9.33 9.09 -1.64
C LYS A 402 -10.28 8.31 -0.77
N GLN A 403 -10.24 6.98 -0.88
CA GLN A 403 -11.13 6.07 -0.18
C GLN A 403 -10.35 4.91 0.45
N PRO A 404 -10.88 4.25 1.49
CA PRO A 404 -10.22 3.16 2.19
C PRO A 404 -10.00 1.90 1.34
N ASN A 405 -10.72 1.74 0.23
CA ASN A 405 -10.51 0.64 -0.73
C ASN A 405 -9.30 0.82 -1.66
N GLY A 406 -8.49 1.87 -1.45
CA GLY A 406 -7.32 2.15 -2.26
C GLY A 406 -7.64 2.65 -3.67
N TYR A 407 -6.67 2.52 -4.57
CA TYR A 407 -6.85 2.79 -6.00
C TYR A 407 -7.46 1.56 -6.67
N ILE A 408 -8.47 1.78 -7.48
CA ILE A 408 -9.14 0.70 -8.23
C ILE A 408 -8.17 0.14 -9.27
N ASP A 409 -7.92 -1.15 -9.21
CA ASP A 409 -7.00 -1.86 -10.11
C ASP A 409 -7.76 -2.54 -11.24
N LEU A 410 -8.49 -1.74 -12.02
CA LEU A 410 -9.21 -2.16 -13.22
C LEU A 410 -8.89 -1.22 -14.36
N GLU A 411 -8.87 -1.74 -15.60
CA GLU A 411 -8.51 -0.99 -16.80
C GLU A 411 -9.39 0.25 -17.00
N ASP A 412 -10.69 0.13 -16.77
CA ASP A 412 -11.67 1.22 -16.96
C ASP A 412 -11.34 2.47 -16.15
N GLU A 413 -10.71 2.31 -14.97
CA GLU A 413 -10.29 3.44 -14.15
C GLU A 413 -9.15 4.25 -14.79
N TRP A 414 -8.29 3.58 -15.58
CA TRP A 414 -7.03 4.15 -16.07
C TRP A 414 -6.97 4.39 -17.57
N LEU A 415 -7.94 3.89 -18.34
CA LEU A 415 -7.96 3.92 -19.80
C LEU A 415 -8.77 5.10 -20.37
N SER A 416 -8.97 6.18 -19.63
CA SER A 416 -9.62 7.36 -20.20
C SER A 416 -8.70 8.08 -21.20
N PRO A 417 -9.25 8.72 -22.25
CA PRO A 417 -8.45 9.47 -23.22
C PRO A 417 -7.55 10.52 -22.56
N GLU A 418 -8.04 11.18 -21.53
CA GLU A 418 -7.29 12.20 -20.78
C GLU A 418 -6.06 11.57 -20.08
N LEU A 419 -6.23 10.43 -19.39
CA LEU A 419 -5.15 9.77 -18.68
C LEU A 419 -4.11 9.18 -19.65
N ILE A 420 -4.53 8.71 -20.82
CA ILE A 420 -3.61 8.25 -21.87
C ILE A 420 -2.77 9.41 -22.41
N ILE A 421 -3.38 10.57 -22.71
CA ILE A 421 -2.64 11.78 -23.12
C ILE A 421 -1.66 12.22 -22.03
N ARG A 422 -2.06 12.18 -20.78
CA ARG A 422 -1.18 12.50 -19.65
C ARG A 422 0.00 11.52 -19.53
N ARG A 423 -0.24 10.21 -19.72
CA ARG A 423 0.85 9.20 -19.77
C ARG A 423 1.80 9.46 -20.95
N LEU A 424 1.29 9.82 -22.11
CA LEU A 424 2.12 10.15 -23.27
C LEU A 424 3.04 11.36 -22.96
N ALA A 425 2.50 12.41 -22.37
CA ALA A 425 3.28 13.58 -21.96
C ALA A 425 4.29 13.22 -20.84
N ALA A 426 3.90 12.40 -19.87
CA ALA A 426 4.75 11.95 -18.79
C ALA A 426 5.92 11.09 -19.29
N ALA A 427 5.68 10.21 -20.26
CA ALA A 427 6.73 9.34 -20.81
C ALA A 427 7.83 10.12 -21.53
N ARG A 428 7.53 11.25 -22.15
CA ARG A 428 8.56 12.12 -22.74
C ARG A 428 9.54 12.66 -21.69
N ARG A 429 9.06 12.85 -20.46
CA ARG A 429 9.88 13.33 -19.33
C ARG A 429 10.83 12.26 -18.79
N PHE A 430 10.70 10.99 -19.20
CA PHE A 430 11.69 9.97 -18.87
C PHE A 430 13.07 10.31 -19.42
N ALA A 431 13.15 11.08 -20.51
CA ALA A 431 14.40 11.61 -21.02
C ALA A 431 15.15 12.50 -20.01
N ASP A 432 14.45 13.07 -19.02
CA ASP A 432 15.06 13.92 -17.96
C ASP A 432 15.64 13.12 -16.78
N ILE A 433 15.34 11.82 -16.70
CA ILE A 433 15.78 10.90 -15.64
C ILE A 433 16.60 9.71 -16.18
N THR A 434 17.22 9.89 -17.33
CA THR A 434 18.09 8.89 -17.92
C THR A 434 19.37 8.71 -17.12
N ASN A 435 19.92 7.49 -17.15
CA ASN A 435 21.22 7.19 -16.59
C ASN A 435 22.30 7.81 -17.50
N PRO A 436 23.15 8.71 -17.00
CA PRO A 436 24.17 9.38 -17.82
C PRO A 436 25.24 8.42 -18.40
N ASN A 437 25.33 7.21 -17.87
CA ASN A 437 26.26 6.17 -18.34
C ASN A 437 25.66 5.27 -19.42
N VAL A 438 24.38 5.50 -19.80
CA VAL A 438 23.67 4.72 -20.83
C VAL A 438 23.39 5.59 -22.04
N ASN A 439 23.74 5.07 -23.22
CA ASN A 439 23.34 5.69 -24.49
C ASN A 439 21.97 5.14 -24.90
N TYR A 440 20.92 5.94 -24.76
CA TYR A 440 19.54 5.58 -25.13
C TYR A 440 19.30 5.77 -26.65
N ASP A 441 20.12 5.11 -27.46
CA ASP A 441 19.95 5.06 -28.91
C ASP A 441 18.92 3.98 -29.32
N GLN A 442 18.77 3.77 -30.60
CA GLN A 442 17.83 2.79 -31.14
C GLN A 442 18.25 1.36 -30.75
N GLU A 443 19.52 1.03 -30.80
CA GLU A 443 20.05 -0.30 -30.45
C GLU A 443 19.76 -0.63 -28.99
N TYR A 444 19.90 0.34 -28.08
CA TYR A 444 19.55 0.15 -26.67
C TYR A 444 18.08 -0.23 -26.49
N PHE A 445 17.16 0.51 -27.12
CA PHE A 445 15.73 0.19 -27.06
C PHE A 445 15.40 -1.16 -27.68
N GLU A 446 16.04 -1.53 -28.80
CA GLU A 446 15.88 -2.84 -29.42
C GLU A 446 16.33 -3.96 -28.45
N ASN A 447 17.45 -3.80 -27.76
CA ASN A 447 17.93 -4.74 -26.74
C ASN A 447 16.96 -4.87 -25.56
N VAL A 448 16.42 -3.74 -25.04
CA VAL A 448 15.39 -3.74 -23.99
C VAL A 448 14.16 -4.53 -24.45
N ILE A 449 13.70 -4.31 -25.67
CA ILE A 449 12.52 -4.95 -26.24
C ILE A 449 12.75 -6.46 -26.38
N LEU A 450 13.83 -6.87 -27.02
CA LEU A 450 14.18 -8.28 -27.20
C LEU A 450 14.33 -9.03 -25.89
N LYS A 451 14.67 -8.34 -24.81
CA LYS A 451 14.84 -8.93 -23.48
C LYS A 451 13.54 -9.09 -22.71
N ASN A 452 12.57 -8.23 -22.94
CA ASN A 452 11.37 -8.14 -22.11
C ASN A 452 10.07 -8.61 -22.76
N PHE A 453 10.06 -8.87 -24.08
CA PHE A 453 8.82 -9.20 -24.80
C PHE A 453 8.97 -10.51 -25.58
N ASP A 454 7.97 -11.39 -25.45
CA ASP A 454 7.92 -12.64 -26.22
C ASP A 454 7.49 -12.41 -27.66
N HIS A 455 6.75 -11.32 -27.95
CA HIS A 455 6.29 -10.91 -29.29
C HIS A 455 6.72 -9.47 -29.59
N PRO A 456 8.01 -9.24 -29.94
CA PRO A 456 8.59 -7.90 -30.04
C PRO A 456 8.34 -7.16 -31.36
N ASP A 457 7.87 -7.83 -32.42
CA ASP A 457 7.93 -7.35 -33.81
C ASP A 457 7.26 -6.00 -34.02
N ASN A 458 6.05 -5.79 -33.50
CA ASN A 458 5.32 -4.53 -33.63
C ASN A 458 6.06 -3.38 -32.92
N LEU A 459 6.53 -3.63 -31.72
CA LEU A 459 7.23 -2.63 -30.92
C LEU A 459 8.57 -2.26 -31.55
N LEU A 460 9.33 -3.24 -32.06
CA LEU A 460 10.56 -3.01 -32.83
C LEU A 460 10.31 -2.15 -34.06
N LYS A 461 9.21 -2.40 -34.81
CA LYS A 461 8.82 -1.58 -35.95
C LYS A 461 8.53 -0.15 -35.55
N LEU A 462 7.72 0.06 -34.51
CA LEU A 462 7.40 1.40 -34.00
C LEU A 462 8.64 2.18 -33.55
N MET A 463 9.60 1.49 -32.91
CA MET A 463 10.84 2.12 -32.46
C MET A 463 11.72 2.58 -33.63
N LYS A 464 11.76 1.85 -34.74
CA LYS A 464 12.51 2.24 -35.95
C LYS A 464 11.99 3.52 -36.59
N GLU A 465 10.69 3.79 -36.46
CA GLU A 465 10.05 5.00 -36.99
C GLU A 465 10.26 6.22 -36.08
N SER A 466 10.72 6.02 -34.83
CA SER A 466 10.91 7.08 -33.84
C SER A 466 12.30 7.70 -33.96
N THR A 467 12.38 8.92 -34.49
CA THR A 467 13.65 9.60 -34.77
C THR A 467 14.14 10.53 -33.63
N PHE A 468 13.21 11.12 -32.90
CA PHE A 468 13.55 12.05 -31.82
C PHE A 468 13.78 11.36 -30.48
N TYR A 469 14.79 11.79 -29.73
CA TYR A 469 15.22 11.19 -28.47
C TYR A 469 14.09 11.04 -27.44
N ALA A 470 13.37 12.13 -27.13
CA ALA A 470 12.27 12.08 -26.15
C ALA A 470 11.06 11.29 -26.65
N ASP A 471 10.83 11.24 -27.98
CA ASP A 471 9.72 10.50 -28.56
C ASP A 471 9.94 8.98 -28.48
N ARG A 472 11.18 8.50 -28.44
CA ARG A 472 11.46 7.07 -28.22
C ARG A 472 10.91 6.59 -26.88
N PHE A 473 11.11 7.35 -25.81
CA PHE A 473 10.51 7.03 -24.50
C PHE A 473 8.99 7.03 -24.54
N ALA A 474 8.41 8.03 -25.22
CA ALA A 474 6.97 8.13 -25.34
C ALA A 474 6.36 6.96 -26.14
N VAL A 475 6.96 6.60 -27.28
CA VAL A 475 6.54 5.48 -28.13
C VAL A 475 6.68 4.16 -27.37
N PHE A 476 7.83 3.90 -26.75
CA PHE A 476 8.06 2.70 -25.96
C PHE A 476 7.03 2.58 -24.82
N ALA A 477 6.98 3.55 -23.94
CA ALA A 477 6.21 3.47 -22.69
C ALA A 477 4.69 3.42 -22.92
N ASN A 478 4.20 3.97 -24.04
CA ASN A 478 2.76 4.01 -24.36
C ASN A 478 2.35 2.99 -25.44
N SER A 479 3.25 2.12 -25.88
CA SER A 479 2.86 1.01 -26.74
C SER A 479 1.88 0.07 -26.03
N PRO A 480 0.95 -0.56 -26.74
CA PRO A 480 0.02 -1.52 -26.15
C PRO A 480 0.73 -2.66 -25.40
N GLU A 481 1.90 -3.07 -25.88
CA GLU A 481 2.73 -4.12 -25.30
C GLU A 481 3.28 -3.73 -23.92
N VAL A 482 3.67 -2.46 -23.75
CA VAL A 482 4.23 -1.94 -22.47
C VAL A 482 3.12 -1.54 -21.50
N MET A 483 2.03 -0.96 -22.00
CA MET A 483 0.91 -0.57 -21.14
C MET A 483 0.13 -1.75 -20.58
N ARG A 484 0.21 -2.91 -21.24
CA ARG A 484 -0.43 -4.14 -20.81
C ARG A 484 0.61 -5.24 -20.63
N ALA A 485 0.76 -5.68 -19.40
CA ALA A 485 1.59 -6.83 -19.09
C ALA A 485 0.76 -8.12 -19.08
#